data_e12e055a4d0ef5608072d23f946e26c9
#
_entry.id   e12e055a4d0ef5608072d23f946e26c9
#
_cell.length_a   1.000
_cell.length_b   1.000
_cell.length_c   1.000
_cell.angle_alpha   90.00
_cell.angle_beta   90.00
_cell.angle_gamma   90.00
#
_symmetry.space_group_name_H-M   'P 1'
#
loop_
_entity.id
_entity.type
_entity.pdbx_description
1 polymer ?
#
loop_
_entity_poly.entity_id
_entity_poly.type
_entity_poly.pdbx_seq_one_letter_code
_entity_poly.pdbx_strand_id
1 'polypeptide(L)' 'MIDEDDRPKKKITHEIGQELALLSVKELQERIMLLREEIARLEASIASKQTLRSVADQFFKK' A
#
# COMPACT_ATOMS: atom_id res chain seq x y z
N MET A 1 -3.13 -26.62 9.31
CA MET A 1 -3.13 -26.48 8.55
C MET A 1 -2.19 -25.95 8.03
N ILE A 2 -1.67 -26.02 7.48
CA ILE A 2 -0.83 -25.52 7.07
C ILE A 2 -1.03 -25.23 6.03
N ASP A 3 -0.92 -24.92 5.64
CA ASP A 3 -1.27 -24.61 4.65
C ASP A 3 -0.27 -24.02 3.96
N GLU A 4 -0.45 -23.65 2.90
CA GLU A 4 0.44 -23.07 2.21
C GLU A 4 0.87 -21.93 2.88
N ASP A 5 0.20 -21.40 3.69
CA ASP A 5 0.66 -20.26 4.39
C ASP A 5 1.92 -20.52 5.08
N ASP A 6 2.18 -21.73 5.40
CA ASP A 6 3.42 -22.01 6.06
C ASP A 6 4.54 -21.97 5.10
N ARG A 7 4.29 -22.06 3.83
CA ARG A 7 5.34 -22.01 2.92
C ARG A 7 5.68 -20.64 2.67
N PRO A 8 6.89 -20.28 2.53
CA PRO A 8 7.28 -18.92 2.21
C PRO A 8 6.71 -18.59 0.89
N LYS A 9 5.72 -17.73 0.87
CA LYS A 9 5.19 -17.27 -0.31
C LYS A 9 5.95 -16.12 -0.70
N LYS A 10 6.44 -16.02 -1.90
CA LYS A 10 7.10 -14.86 -2.34
C LYS A 10 6.16 -13.75 -2.36
N LYS A 11 6.38 -12.73 -1.60
CA LYS A 11 5.58 -11.57 -1.64
C LYS A 11 6.00 -10.76 -2.81
N ILE A 12 5.04 -10.32 -3.61
CA ILE A 12 5.34 -9.42 -4.70
C ILE A 12 5.50 -8.04 -4.12
N THR A 13 6.64 -7.43 -4.35
CA THR A 13 6.87 -6.08 -3.91
C THR A 13 7.37 -5.27 -5.08
N HIS A 14 7.21 -3.98 -4.99
CA HIS A 14 7.68 -3.09 -6.04
C HIS A 14 8.42 -1.94 -5.42
N GLU A 15 9.62 -1.70 -5.88
CA GLU A 15 10.41 -0.58 -5.39
C GLU A 15 10.23 0.56 -6.37
N ILE A 16 9.85 1.71 -5.85
CA ILE A 16 9.64 2.87 -6.71
C ILE A 16 10.94 3.19 -7.45
N GLY A 17 10.82 3.30 -8.76
CA GLY A 17 11.99 3.64 -9.55
C GLY A 17 12.83 2.46 -9.99
N GLN A 18 12.41 1.24 -9.63
CA GLN A 18 13.24 0.11 -10.00
C GLN A 18 13.22 -0.12 -11.50
N GLU A 19 14.19 -0.90 -11.95
CA GLU A 19 14.31 -1.24 -13.34
C GLU A 19 13.15 -2.08 -13.80
N LEU A 20 12.58 -1.78 -14.95
CA LEU A 20 11.42 -2.49 -15.44
C LEU A 20 11.71 -3.37 -16.64
N ALA A 21 12.90 -3.31 -17.16
CA ALA A 21 13.22 -3.95 -18.43
C ALA A 21 13.01 -5.46 -18.41
N LEU A 22 13.19 -6.08 -17.26
CA LEU A 22 13.08 -7.52 -17.19
C LEU A 22 11.70 -8.01 -16.81
N LEU A 23 10.75 -7.11 -16.61
CA LEU A 23 9.43 -7.50 -16.22
C LEU A 23 8.55 -7.71 -17.44
N SER A 24 7.76 -8.77 -17.42
CA SER A 24 6.82 -9.03 -18.50
C SER A 24 5.62 -8.08 -18.38
N VAL A 25 4.81 -8.05 -19.42
CA VAL A 25 3.61 -7.24 -19.39
C VAL A 25 2.73 -7.66 -18.23
N LYS A 26 2.59 -8.96 -18.01
CA LYS A 26 1.77 -9.43 -16.91
C LYS A 26 2.33 -8.98 -15.58
N GLU A 27 3.64 -9.05 -15.43
CA GLU A 27 4.26 -8.63 -14.20
C GLU A 27 4.08 -7.13 -13.98
N LEU A 28 4.17 -6.37 -15.05
CA LEU A 28 3.97 -4.93 -14.94
C LEU A 28 2.53 -4.62 -14.52
N GLN A 29 1.59 -5.37 -15.07
CA GLN A 29 0.20 -5.17 -14.69
C GLN A 29 -0.03 -5.52 -13.24
N GLU A 30 0.60 -6.57 -12.76
CA GLU A 30 0.50 -6.95 -11.36
C GLU A 30 1.09 -5.86 -10.46
N ARG A 31 2.18 -5.24 -10.92
CA ARG A 31 2.77 -4.15 -10.14
C ARG A 31 1.84 -2.95 -10.06
N ILE A 32 1.13 -2.68 -11.15
CA ILE A 32 0.17 -1.58 -11.14
C ILE A 32 -0.92 -1.85 -10.10
N MET A 33 -1.44 -3.06 -10.06
CA MET A 33 -2.47 -3.37 -9.09
C MET A 33 -1.94 -3.23 -7.67
N LEU A 34 -0.74 -3.71 -7.45
CA LEU A 34 -0.11 -3.61 -6.15
C LEU A 34 0.05 -2.15 -5.73
N LEU A 35 0.48 -1.31 -6.67
CA LEU A 35 0.68 0.10 -6.37
C LEU A 35 -0.64 0.82 -6.15
N ARG A 36 -1.69 0.42 -6.84
CA ARG A 36 -3.00 1.01 -6.61
C ARG A 36 -3.50 0.70 -5.21
N GLU A 37 -3.26 -0.51 -4.75
CA GLU A 37 -3.64 -0.87 -3.40
C GLU A 37 -2.84 -0.06 -2.40
N GLU A 38 -1.59 0.18 -2.70
CA GLU A 38 -0.75 0.97 -1.80
C GLU A 38 -1.21 2.41 -1.77
N ILE A 39 -1.59 2.96 -2.93
CA ILE A 39 -2.10 4.32 -2.97
C ILE A 39 -3.35 4.43 -2.10
N ALA A 40 -4.25 3.47 -2.21
CA ALA A 40 -5.46 3.49 -1.41
C ALA A 40 -5.14 3.42 0.07
N ARG A 41 -4.14 2.62 0.43
CA ARG A 41 -3.75 2.49 1.82
C ARG A 41 -3.18 3.80 2.35
N LEU A 42 -2.37 4.46 1.53
CA LEU A 42 -1.79 5.74 1.93
C LEU A 42 -2.87 6.81 2.06
N GLU A 43 -3.81 6.80 1.14
CA GLU A 43 -4.89 7.77 1.19
C GLU A 43 -5.75 7.56 2.42
N ALA A 44 -6.00 6.31 2.77
CA ALA A 44 -6.77 6.01 3.97
C ALA A 44 -6.02 6.48 5.21
N SER A 45 -4.72 6.33 5.21
CA SER A 45 -3.92 6.78 6.34
C SER A 45 -3.95 8.30 6.46
N ILE A 46 -3.89 8.98 5.33
CA ILE A 46 -3.97 10.43 5.33
C ILE A 46 -5.32 10.89 5.89
N ALA A 47 -6.39 10.27 5.41
CA ALA A 47 -7.72 10.64 5.86
C ALA A 47 -7.86 10.42 7.37
N SER A 48 -7.33 9.31 7.85
CA SER A 48 -7.42 9.01 9.27
C SER A 48 -6.67 10.05 10.09
N LYS A 49 -5.47 10.42 9.64
CA LYS A 49 -4.69 11.39 10.37
C LYS A 49 -5.32 12.78 10.33
N GLN A 50 -5.92 13.12 9.21
CA GLN A 50 -6.58 14.41 9.10
C GLN A 50 -7.79 14.47 10.01
N THR A 51 -8.53 13.38 10.11
CA THR A 51 -9.68 13.33 11.00
C THR A 51 -9.24 13.50 12.44
N LEU A 52 -8.19 12.79 12.84
CA LEU A 52 -7.71 12.90 14.19
C LEU A 52 -7.25 14.32 14.49
N ARG A 53 -6.56 14.94 13.53
CA ARG A 53 -6.10 16.29 13.73
C ARG A 53 -7.26 17.25 13.85
N SER A 54 -8.28 17.06 13.04
CA SER A 54 -9.44 17.91 13.08
C SER A 54 -10.16 17.80 14.43
N VAL A 55 -10.29 16.59 14.93
CA VAL A 55 -10.91 16.38 16.22
C VAL A 55 -10.08 17.04 17.33
N ALA A 56 -8.78 16.88 17.25
CA ALA A 56 -7.90 17.46 18.25
C ALA A 56 -7.99 18.98 18.22
N ASP A 57 -8.05 19.55 17.01
CA ASP A 57 -8.15 20.98 16.88
C ASP A 57 -9.45 21.49 17.49
N GLN A 58 -10.54 20.78 17.28
CA GLN A 58 -11.79 21.18 17.87
C GLN A 58 -11.75 21.08 19.37
N PHE A 59 -11.06 20.07 19.86
CA PHE A 59 -10.97 19.87 21.29
C PHE A 59 -10.21 20.98 21.96
N PHE A 60 -9.16 21.47 21.34
CA PHE A 60 -8.34 22.51 21.93
C PHE A 60 -8.70 23.89 21.46
N LYS A 61 -9.72 24.01 20.64
CA LYS A 61 -10.08 25.31 20.16
C LYS A 61 -10.77 26.07 21.26
N LYS A 62 -10.45 27.29 21.41
CA LYS A 62 -11.07 28.09 22.43
C LYS A 62 -12.22 28.88 21.93
#